data_0187c73938a11003ff7a6a6d076d3b88
#
_entry.id   0187c73938a11003ff7a6a6d076d3b88
#
_cell.length_a   1.000
_cell.length_b   1.000
_cell.length_c   1.000
_cell.angle_alpha   90.00
_cell.angle_beta   90.00
_cell.angle_gamma   90.00
#
_symmetry.space_group_name_H-M   'P 1'
#
loop_
_entity.id
_entity.type
_entity.pdbx_description
1 polymer ?
#
loop_
_entity_poly.entity_id
_entity_poly.type
_entity_poly.pdbx_seq_one_letter_code
_entity_poly.pdbx_strand_id
1 'polypeptide(L)'
;MTLYGFSQKTAIFAKTFWRMRVLIINTSERIGGAAVAASRLMEALKNNGIKAKMLVRDKQTDQISVVGLDRSWLTLWKFVWERIVIWKANHFKKNNLFAVDIANTGTDVTSLPEFRQADIIHLHWINQGMLSLKNLSKILESGKPIVWTMHDMWPSTGICHHARECTNYQHECHHCPFLYGGGNKKDLSARIFRKKKELYKAAPITFVTCSHWLEEKAKSGALLTGHTVTSIPNPINTNLFRPRNKQEARTHFRLPQEGKLLLFGSVKITDKRKGIDYLIES
;
A
#
# COMPACT_ATOMS: atom_id res chain seq x y z
N MET A 1 -34.37 -33.86 -7.73
CA MET A 1 -34.35 -32.46 -7.33
C MET A 1 -32.92 -32.15 -6.78
N THR A 2 -31.98 -31.45 -7.28
CA THR A 2 -31.93 -30.43 -8.31
C THR A 2 -30.46 -30.10 -8.58
N LEU A 3 -29.81 -30.75 -9.50
CA LEU A 3 -28.45 -30.36 -9.98
C LEU A 3 -28.50 -29.11 -10.88
N TYR A 4 -29.68 -28.70 -11.34
CA TYR A 4 -29.87 -27.55 -12.23
C TYR A 4 -29.73 -26.16 -11.57
N GLY A 5 -30.05 -26.04 -10.28
CA GLY A 5 -30.00 -24.75 -9.57
C GLY A 5 -28.58 -24.27 -9.21
N PHE A 6 -27.63 -25.19 -9.08
CA PHE A 6 -26.22 -24.86 -8.79
C PHE A 6 -25.50 -24.33 -10.04
N SER A 7 -25.84 -24.85 -11.22
CA SER A 7 -25.23 -24.45 -12.49
C SER A 7 -25.58 -23.02 -12.91
N GLN A 8 -26.83 -22.57 -12.76
CA GLN A 8 -27.24 -21.22 -13.16
C GLN A 8 -26.66 -20.13 -12.25
N LYS A 9 -26.65 -20.33 -10.93
CA LYS A 9 -26.02 -19.36 -9.99
C LYS A 9 -24.52 -19.28 -10.21
N THR A 10 -23.85 -20.39 -10.48
CA THR A 10 -22.41 -20.42 -10.78
C THR A 10 -22.11 -19.76 -12.12
N ALA A 11 -22.96 -19.98 -13.14
CA ALA A 11 -22.81 -19.35 -14.45
C ALA A 11 -23.09 -17.84 -14.43
N ILE A 12 -24.08 -17.39 -13.65
CA ILE A 12 -24.37 -15.96 -13.44
C ILE A 12 -23.22 -15.30 -12.66
N PHE A 13 -22.73 -15.95 -11.61
CA PHE A 13 -21.59 -15.46 -10.83
C PHE A 13 -20.33 -15.38 -11.68
N ALA A 14 -20.04 -16.40 -12.49
CA ALA A 14 -18.95 -16.40 -13.46
C ALA A 14 -19.10 -15.25 -14.48
N LYS A 15 -20.26 -15.11 -15.13
CA LYS A 15 -20.51 -14.02 -16.11
C LYS A 15 -20.35 -12.62 -15.50
N THR A 16 -20.76 -12.42 -14.26
CA THR A 16 -20.58 -11.14 -13.54
C THR A 16 -19.12 -10.89 -13.22
N PHE A 17 -18.38 -11.93 -12.82
CA PHE A 17 -16.96 -11.86 -12.50
C PHE A 17 -16.11 -11.44 -13.71
N TRP A 18 -16.38 -11.98 -14.92
CA TRP A 18 -15.68 -11.66 -16.17
C TRP A 18 -15.91 -10.22 -16.67
N ARG A 19 -16.90 -9.51 -16.13
CA ARG A 19 -17.18 -8.11 -16.49
C ARG A 19 -16.60 -7.12 -15.47
N MET A 20 -16.12 -7.58 -14.32
CA MET A 20 -15.66 -6.73 -13.23
C MET A 20 -14.44 -5.91 -13.64
N ARG A 21 -14.49 -4.63 -13.33
CA ARG A 21 -13.42 -3.65 -13.58
C ARG A 21 -12.82 -3.19 -12.27
N VAL A 22 -11.55 -3.45 -12.07
CA VAL A 22 -10.80 -3.06 -10.87
C VAL A 22 -9.85 -1.91 -11.23
N LEU A 23 -9.94 -0.81 -10.49
CA LEU A 23 -8.95 0.26 -10.55
C LEU A 23 -8.03 0.17 -9.34
N ILE A 24 -6.78 -0.19 -9.59
CA ILE A 24 -5.71 -0.18 -8.59
C ILE A 24 -5.13 1.23 -8.54
N ILE A 25 -5.01 1.82 -7.35
CA ILE A 25 -4.42 3.14 -7.15
C ILE A 25 -3.15 3.01 -6.32
N ASN A 26 -2.02 3.43 -6.88
CA ASN A 26 -0.71 3.40 -6.23
C ASN A 26 0.11 4.63 -6.63
N THR A 27 1.08 5.05 -5.82
CA THR A 27 1.87 6.24 -6.11
C THR A 27 2.81 6.04 -7.27
N SER A 28 3.54 4.93 -7.33
CA SER A 28 4.49 4.62 -8.40
C SER A 28 4.13 3.33 -9.13
N GLU A 29 4.49 3.24 -10.41
CA GLU A 29 4.30 2.04 -11.20
C GLU A 29 5.28 0.92 -10.82
N ARG A 30 6.56 1.25 -10.58
CA ARG A 30 7.65 0.27 -10.40
C ARG A 30 8.54 0.49 -9.19
N ILE A 31 8.54 1.68 -8.61
CA ILE A 31 9.47 2.01 -7.52
C ILE A 31 8.90 1.57 -6.18
N GLY A 32 9.62 0.68 -5.51
CA GLY A 32 9.28 0.18 -4.17
C GLY A 32 8.44 -1.10 -4.16
N GLY A 33 8.42 -1.77 -3.02
CA GLY A 33 7.74 -3.06 -2.86
C GLY A 33 6.23 -3.01 -3.11
N ALA A 34 5.58 -1.91 -2.71
CA ALA A 34 4.15 -1.70 -2.95
C ALA A 34 3.82 -1.62 -4.45
N ALA A 35 4.64 -0.93 -5.23
CA ALA A 35 4.47 -0.81 -6.68
C ALA A 35 4.62 -2.16 -7.37
N VAL A 36 5.63 -2.94 -7.01
CA VAL A 36 5.83 -4.30 -7.54
C VAL A 36 4.66 -5.21 -7.19
N ALA A 37 4.16 -5.15 -5.96
CA ALA A 37 3.01 -5.95 -5.54
C ALA A 37 1.72 -5.55 -6.28
N ALA A 38 1.45 -4.25 -6.42
CA ALA A 38 0.30 -3.71 -7.15
C ALA A 38 0.34 -4.13 -8.64
N SER A 39 1.51 -4.04 -9.28
CA SER A 39 1.72 -4.44 -10.66
C SER A 39 1.49 -5.94 -10.88
N ARG A 40 2.02 -6.78 -9.98
CA ARG A 40 1.79 -8.24 -9.99
C ARG A 40 0.34 -8.60 -9.76
N LEU A 41 -0.35 -7.87 -8.87
CA LEU A 41 -1.78 -8.07 -8.66
C LEU A 41 -2.59 -7.72 -9.90
N MET A 42 -2.30 -6.58 -10.55
CA MET A 42 -2.93 -6.20 -11.80
C MET A 42 -2.76 -7.29 -12.87
N GLU A 43 -1.55 -7.81 -13.03
CA GLU A 43 -1.26 -8.90 -13.97
C GLU A 43 -2.02 -10.17 -13.60
N ALA A 44 -2.02 -10.59 -12.34
CA ALA A 44 -2.76 -11.75 -11.87
C ALA A 44 -4.27 -11.62 -12.11
N LEU A 45 -4.87 -10.46 -11.84
CA LEU A 45 -6.28 -10.18 -12.12
C LEU A 45 -6.58 -10.30 -13.62
N LYS A 46 -5.74 -9.71 -14.48
CA LYS A 46 -5.90 -9.80 -15.94
C LYS A 46 -5.78 -11.22 -16.46
N ASN A 47 -4.81 -11.99 -15.96
CA ASN A 47 -4.62 -13.39 -16.33
C ASN A 47 -5.79 -14.29 -15.90
N ASN A 48 -6.56 -13.84 -14.91
CA ASN A 48 -7.81 -14.49 -14.47
C ASN A 48 -9.09 -13.85 -15.07
N GLY A 49 -8.97 -13.07 -16.14
CA GLY A 49 -10.09 -12.53 -16.89
C GLY A 49 -10.75 -11.27 -16.33
N ILE A 50 -10.22 -10.69 -15.26
CA ILE A 50 -10.72 -9.45 -14.66
C ILE A 50 -10.10 -8.26 -15.39
N LYS A 51 -10.92 -7.25 -15.71
CA LYS A 51 -10.43 -6.01 -16.31
C LYS A 51 -9.78 -5.13 -15.24
N ALA A 52 -8.46 -5.19 -15.11
CA ALA A 52 -7.71 -4.39 -14.16
C ALA A 52 -6.91 -3.29 -14.89
N LYS A 53 -6.97 -2.07 -14.33
CA LYS A 53 -6.10 -0.93 -14.67
C LYS A 53 -5.42 -0.45 -13.41
N MET A 54 -4.24 0.14 -13.56
CA MET A 54 -3.52 0.77 -12.45
C MET A 54 -3.36 2.27 -12.73
N LEU A 55 -3.80 3.10 -11.78
CA LEU A 55 -3.63 4.54 -11.79
C LEU A 55 -2.45 4.92 -10.89
N VAL A 56 -1.48 5.62 -11.44
CA VAL A 56 -0.26 6.00 -10.74
C VAL A 56 0.08 7.48 -10.93
N ARG A 57 0.78 8.06 -9.96
CA ARG A 57 1.41 9.37 -10.15
C ARG A 57 2.65 9.26 -11.02
N ASP A 58 3.50 8.28 -10.73
CA ASP A 58 4.80 8.11 -11.39
C ASP A 58 4.75 6.93 -12.36
N LYS A 59 4.20 7.18 -13.56
CA LYS A 59 4.19 6.21 -14.65
C LYS A 59 5.58 6.13 -15.30
N GLN A 60 6.05 4.91 -15.57
CA GLN A 60 7.40 4.64 -16.08
C GLN A 60 7.43 3.80 -17.36
N THR A 61 6.30 3.23 -17.76
CA THR A 61 6.19 2.41 -18.97
C THR A 61 5.07 2.89 -19.87
N ASP A 62 5.05 2.43 -21.13
CA ASP A 62 3.98 2.70 -22.08
C ASP A 62 2.83 1.69 -21.99
N GLN A 63 2.77 0.90 -20.91
CA GLN A 63 1.73 -0.10 -20.74
C GLN A 63 0.34 0.55 -20.71
N ILE A 64 -0.56 0.12 -21.61
CA ILE A 64 -1.93 0.66 -21.77
C ILE A 64 -2.79 0.47 -20.51
N SER A 65 -2.56 -0.61 -19.75
CA SER A 65 -3.27 -0.87 -18.49
C SER A 65 -2.79 -0.01 -17.32
N VAL A 66 -1.75 0.80 -17.52
CA VAL A 66 -1.25 1.76 -16.52
C VAL A 66 -1.57 3.18 -16.99
N VAL A 67 -2.31 3.90 -16.18
CA VAL A 67 -2.70 5.29 -16.41
C VAL A 67 -1.87 6.18 -15.50
N GLY A 68 -1.13 7.11 -16.06
CA GLY A 68 -0.37 8.12 -15.31
C GLY A 68 -1.23 9.36 -15.06
N LEU A 69 -1.09 9.94 -13.86
CA LEU A 69 -1.54 11.32 -13.67
C LEU A 69 -0.63 12.27 -14.45
N ASP A 70 -1.19 13.39 -14.87
CA ASP A 70 -0.41 14.42 -15.59
C ASP A 70 0.80 14.84 -14.77
N ARG A 71 1.99 14.71 -15.36
CA ARG A 71 3.26 15.15 -14.76
C ARG A 71 3.36 16.67 -14.89
N SER A 72 2.63 17.38 -14.03
CA SER A 72 2.77 18.82 -13.93
C SER A 72 3.73 19.18 -12.78
N TRP A 73 4.32 20.38 -12.84
CA TRP A 73 5.06 20.96 -11.72
C TRP A 73 4.20 20.98 -10.43
N LEU A 74 2.86 21.02 -10.54
CA LEU A 74 1.92 20.92 -9.43
C LEU A 74 2.03 19.59 -8.68
N THR A 75 2.30 18.49 -9.37
CA THR A 75 2.46 17.16 -8.75
C THR A 75 3.73 17.12 -7.89
N LEU A 76 4.81 17.71 -8.38
CA LEU A 76 6.05 17.86 -7.61
C LEU A 76 5.83 18.78 -6.39
N TRP A 77 5.13 19.91 -6.58
CA TRP A 77 4.79 20.83 -5.50
C TRP A 77 3.95 20.16 -4.39
N LYS A 78 3.01 19.29 -4.74
CA LYS A 78 2.22 18.55 -3.75
C LYS A 78 3.11 17.72 -2.84
N PHE A 79 4.08 17.02 -3.39
CA PHE A 79 5.06 16.25 -2.61
C PHE A 79 5.93 17.17 -1.75
N VAL A 80 6.52 18.21 -2.33
CA VAL A 80 7.40 19.16 -1.63
C VAL A 80 6.64 19.86 -0.50
N TRP A 81 5.41 20.30 -0.77
CA TRP A 81 4.58 20.95 0.25
C TRP A 81 4.32 20.07 1.46
N GLU A 82 4.00 18.81 1.25
CA GLU A 82 3.84 17.87 2.36
C GLU A 82 5.11 17.77 3.21
N ARG A 83 6.28 17.66 2.58
CA ARG A 83 7.58 17.63 3.28
C ARG A 83 7.84 18.93 4.03
N ILE A 84 7.51 20.09 3.47
CA ILE A 84 7.65 21.39 4.16
C ILE A 84 6.76 21.44 5.40
N VAL A 85 5.51 21.01 5.31
CA VAL A 85 4.59 21.00 6.46
C VAL A 85 5.10 20.09 7.57
N ILE A 86 5.59 18.89 7.23
CA ILE A 86 6.19 17.97 8.21
C ILE A 86 7.46 18.57 8.80
N TRP A 87 8.34 19.13 7.98
CA TRP A 87 9.58 19.76 8.42
C TRP A 87 9.32 20.93 9.38
N LYS A 88 8.35 21.81 9.08
CA LYS A 88 7.92 22.89 9.99
C LYS A 88 7.35 22.32 11.30
N ALA A 89 6.47 21.32 11.23
CA ALA A 89 5.90 20.68 12.42
C ALA A 89 6.95 19.92 13.25
N ASN A 90 8.08 19.57 12.65
CA ASN A 90 9.24 18.93 13.29
C ASN A 90 10.32 19.96 13.69
N HIS A 91 9.95 21.21 13.93
CA HIS A 91 10.86 22.30 14.33
C HIS A 91 12.08 22.42 13.42
N PHE A 92 11.86 22.34 12.10
CA PHE A 92 12.88 22.45 11.06
C PHE A 92 13.98 21.37 11.12
N LYS A 93 13.73 20.25 11.83
CA LYS A 93 14.63 19.09 11.84
C LYS A 93 14.29 18.15 10.69
N LYS A 94 15.33 17.60 10.04
CA LYS A 94 15.18 16.67 8.91
C LYS A 94 14.97 15.20 9.34
N ASN A 95 15.10 14.94 10.66
CA ASN A 95 14.95 13.59 11.20
C ASN A 95 13.54 13.07 10.94
N ASN A 96 13.44 11.81 10.55
CA ASN A 96 12.17 11.13 10.28
C ASN A 96 11.28 11.75 9.17
N LEU A 97 11.79 12.70 8.38
CA LEU A 97 11.02 13.41 7.33
C LEU A 97 10.32 12.47 6.34
N PHE A 98 10.91 11.29 6.09
CA PHE A 98 10.37 10.25 5.21
C PHE A 98 9.84 9.02 5.96
N ALA A 99 9.85 9.04 7.28
CA ALA A 99 9.25 7.99 8.11
C ALA A 99 7.76 8.23 8.38
N VAL A 100 7.27 9.42 8.02
CA VAL A 100 5.90 9.87 8.25
C VAL A 100 5.31 10.53 7.00
N ASP A 101 4.00 10.38 6.84
CA ASP A 101 3.18 11.06 5.82
C ASP A 101 1.87 11.55 6.44
N ILE A 102 1.40 12.70 5.98
CA ILE A 102 0.19 13.36 6.52
C ILE A 102 -0.96 13.45 5.50
N ALA A 103 -0.68 13.11 4.25
CA ALA A 103 -1.63 13.13 3.13
C ALA A 103 -2.46 14.43 3.08
N ASN A 104 -1.78 15.57 3.24
CA ASN A 104 -2.40 16.89 3.18
C ASN A 104 -2.56 17.42 1.76
N THR A 105 -1.88 16.79 0.80
CA THR A 105 -1.92 17.12 -0.63
C THR A 105 -2.15 15.86 -1.47
N GLY A 106 -2.75 16.03 -2.63
CA GLY A 106 -3.00 14.92 -3.55
C GLY A 106 -3.80 15.37 -4.77
N THR A 107 -4.13 14.41 -5.63
CA THR A 107 -4.92 14.64 -6.84
C THR A 107 -6.29 14.00 -6.70
N ASP A 108 -7.34 14.74 -7.08
CA ASP A 108 -8.69 14.17 -7.15
C ASP A 108 -8.80 13.27 -8.38
N VAL A 109 -8.97 11.99 -8.13
CA VAL A 109 -9.06 10.97 -9.17
C VAL A 109 -10.49 10.58 -9.51
N THR A 110 -11.47 11.06 -8.73
CA THR A 110 -12.89 10.65 -8.88
C THR A 110 -13.54 11.15 -10.17
N SER A 111 -12.97 12.20 -10.77
CA SER A 111 -13.40 12.73 -12.06
C SER A 111 -12.87 11.96 -13.28
N LEU A 112 -11.87 11.10 -13.10
CA LEU A 112 -11.23 10.36 -14.19
C LEU A 112 -12.16 9.28 -14.75
N PRO A 113 -12.12 9.04 -16.07
CA PRO A 113 -12.91 7.98 -16.71
C PRO A 113 -12.64 6.60 -16.09
N GLU A 114 -11.39 6.29 -15.77
CA GLU A 114 -10.99 5.03 -15.14
C GLU A 114 -11.66 4.82 -13.79
N PHE A 115 -11.75 5.88 -12.96
CA PHE A 115 -12.42 5.81 -11.68
C PHE A 115 -13.93 5.63 -11.85
N ARG A 116 -14.55 6.40 -12.74
CA ARG A 116 -15.99 6.32 -12.98
C ARG A 116 -16.41 4.95 -13.48
N GLN A 117 -15.61 4.35 -14.36
CA GLN A 117 -15.86 3.03 -14.97
C GLN A 117 -15.53 1.87 -14.04
N ALA A 118 -14.73 2.04 -13.00
CA ALA A 118 -14.36 0.98 -12.09
C ALA A 118 -15.55 0.51 -11.26
N ASP A 119 -15.66 -0.79 -11.06
CA ASP A 119 -16.64 -1.43 -10.19
C ASP A 119 -16.07 -1.59 -8.76
N ILE A 120 -14.74 -1.71 -8.63
CA ILE A 120 -14.01 -1.81 -7.35
C ILE A 120 -12.81 -0.87 -7.41
N ILE A 121 -12.56 -0.17 -6.32
CA ILE A 121 -11.35 0.63 -6.09
C ILE A 121 -10.41 -0.13 -5.16
N HIS A 122 -9.20 -0.40 -5.63
CA HIS A 122 -8.18 -1.10 -4.88
C HIS A 122 -7.00 -0.17 -4.56
N LEU A 123 -6.94 0.31 -3.33
CA LEU A 123 -5.88 1.18 -2.86
C LEU A 123 -4.65 0.36 -2.45
N HIS A 124 -3.47 0.83 -2.79
CA HIS A 124 -2.19 0.32 -2.32
C HIS A 124 -1.46 1.41 -1.53
N TRP A 125 -0.29 1.85 -1.98
CA TRP A 125 0.45 2.92 -1.33
C TRP A 125 0.13 4.27 -1.98
N ILE A 126 -0.61 5.13 -1.28
CA ILE A 126 -1.24 6.34 -1.81
C ILE A 126 -0.61 7.64 -1.30
N ASN A 127 0.52 7.55 -0.64
CA ASN A 127 1.21 8.65 0.05
C ASN A 127 2.03 9.53 -0.92
N GLN A 128 2.76 10.48 -0.35
CA GLN A 128 3.68 11.38 -1.08
C GLN A 128 3.00 12.19 -2.19
N GLY A 129 1.84 12.76 -1.92
CA GLY A 129 1.13 13.63 -2.85
C GLY A 129 0.30 12.91 -3.93
N MET A 130 0.13 11.58 -3.84
CA MET A 130 -0.80 10.86 -4.71
C MET A 130 -2.26 11.18 -4.32
N LEU A 131 -2.66 10.85 -3.10
CA LEU A 131 -3.98 11.18 -2.56
C LEU A 131 -3.85 11.95 -1.24
N SER A 132 -4.65 12.99 -1.09
CA SER A 132 -4.88 13.62 0.22
C SER A 132 -5.99 12.92 0.99
N LEU A 133 -6.10 13.18 2.30
CA LEU A 133 -7.25 12.70 3.08
C LEU A 133 -8.58 13.23 2.51
N LYS A 134 -8.59 14.46 1.94
CA LYS A 134 -9.76 15.02 1.26
C LYS A 134 -10.10 14.24 -0.02
N ASN A 135 -9.10 13.81 -0.79
CA ASN A 135 -9.33 12.98 -1.97
C ASN A 135 -9.83 11.58 -1.58
N LEU A 136 -9.26 11.02 -0.50
CA LEU A 136 -9.71 9.74 0.05
C LEU A 136 -11.16 9.80 0.52
N SER A 137 -11.61 10.90 1.16
CA SER A 137 -13.02 11.15 1.50
C SER A 137 -13.94 10.98 0.29
N LYS A 138 -13.61 11.67 -0.81
CA LYS A 138 -14.39 11.59 -2.04
C LYS A 138 -14.44 10.17 -2.63
N ILE A 139 -13.35 9.41 -2.50
CA ILE A 139 -13.32 8.00 -2.92
C ILE A 139 -14.26 7.16 -2.06
N LEU A 140 -14.22 7.32 -0.74
CA LEU A 140 -15.10 6.60 0.20
C LEU A 140 -16.57 6.98 0.00
N GLU A 141 -16.85 8.25 -0.24
CA GLU A 141 -18.21 8.78 -0.49
C GLU A 141 -18.77 8.36 -1.86
N SER A 142 -17.96 7.80 -2.75
CA SER A 142 -18.41 7.37 -4.09
C SER A 142 -19.35 6.16 -4.09
N GLY A 143 -19.51 5.49 -2.96
CA GLY A 143 -20.32 4.27 -2.82
C GLY A 143 -19.72 3.01 -3.49
N LYS A 144 -18.52 3.11 -4.07
CA LYS A 144 -17.84 1.95 -4.66
C LYS A 144 -17.19 1.09 -3.57
N PRO A 145 -17.19 -0.26 -3.72
CA PRO A 145 -16.43 -1.14 -2.84
C PRO A 145 -14.95 -0.76 -2.81
N ILE A 146 -14.40 -0.65 -1.60
CA ILE A 146 -13.01 -0.26 -1.37
C ILE A 146 -12.24 -1.43 -0.77
N VAL A 147 -11.17 -1.84 -1.44
CA VAL A 147 -10.15 -2.74 -0.91
C VAL A 147 -8.86 -1.94 -0.72
N TRP A 148 -8.17 -2.10 0.41
CA TRP A 148 -6.91 -1.42 0.67
C TRP A 148 -5.82 -2.40 1.09
N THR A 149 -4.89 -2.70 0.18
CA THR A 149 -3.73 -3.51 0.50
C THR A 149 -2.69 -2.66 1.25
N MET A 150 -2.46 -3.02 2.48
CA MET A 150 -1.48 -2.39 3.36
C MET A 150 -0.08 -2.97 3.10
N HIS A 151 0.86 -2.11 2.77
CA HIS A 151 2.29 -2.44 2.63
C HIS A 151 3.12 -1.95 3.81
N ASP A 152 2.51 -1.15 4.67
CA ASP A 152 3.04 -0.61 5.91
C ASP A 152 1.90 -0.30 6.89
N MET A 153 2.22 0.27 8.04
CA MET A 153 1.24 0.57 9.08
C MET A 153 0.51 1.91 8.89
N TRP A 154 0.81 2.69 7.85
CA TRP A 154 0.25 4.04 7.71
C TRP A 154 -1.28 4.10 7.75
N PRO A 155 -2.05 3.17 7.16
CA PRO A 155 -3.51 3.19 7.28
C PRO A 155 -4.01 3.04 8.72
N SER A 156 -3.29 2.33 9.59
CA SER A 156 -3.66 2.09 10.99
C SER A 156 -3.05 3.07 12.00
N THR A 157 -2.13 3.95 11.57
CA THR A 157 -1.45 4.92 12.43
C THR A 157 -1.89 6.36 12.13
N GLY A 158 -1.47 7.32 12.96
CA GLY A 158 -1.66 8.74 12.65
C GLY A 158 -0.88 9.16 11.40
N ILE A 159 0.45 9.03 11.45
CA ILE A 159 1.34 9.53 10.41
C ILE A 159 2.47 8.59 10.01
N CYS A 160 2.86 7.62 10.85
CA CYS A 160 4.06 6.81 10.62
C CYS A 160 3.79 5.58 9.77
N HIS A 161 4.79 5.19 8.96
CA HIS A 161 4.76 3.98 8.15
C HIS A 161 5.08 2.70 8.95
N HIS A 162 5.78 2.84 10.06
CA HIS A 162 6.11 1.76 10.96
C HIS A 162 6.18 2.29 12.39
N ALA A 163 5.35 1.76 13.27
CA ALA A 163 5.21 2.29 14.64
C ALA A 163 6.44 2.00 15.53
N ARG A 164 7.32 1.06 15.13
CA ARG A 164 8.41 0.55 15.99
C ARG A 164 7.83 0.07 17.33
N GLU A 165 8.37 0.54 18.45
CA GLU A 165 7.91 0.22 19.82
C GLU A 165 6.67 1.02 20.26
N CYS A 166 6.22 1.99 19.45
CA CYS A 166 5.08 2.83 19.82
C CYS A 166 3.75 2.05 19.66
N THR A 167 2.95 2.04 20.72
CA THR A 167 1.63 1.37 20.76
C THR A 167 0.45 2.35 20.72
N ASN A 168 0.68 3.65 20.66
CA ASN A 168 -0.39 4.65 20.71
C ASN A 168 -1.45 4.50 19.61
N TYR A 169 -1.10 3.92 18.45
CA TYR A 169 -2.05 3.67 17.36
C TYR A 169 -3.18 2.69 17.75
N GLN A 170 -2.99 1.92 18.83
CA GLN A 170 -4.01 1.00 19.36
C GLN A 170 -5.16 1.75 20.05
N HIS A 171 -4.95 3.01 20.43
CA HIS A 171 -5.93 3.86 21.11
C HIS A 171 -6.11 5.20 20.39
N GLU A 172 -5.17 6.13 20.58
CA GLU A 172 -5.12 7.43 19.91
C GLU A 172 -3.65 7.88 19.77
N CYS A 173 -3.22 8.20 18.55
CA CYS A 173 -1.87 8.73 18.34
C CYS A 173 -1.72 10.12 18.94
N HIS A 174 -0.68 10.30 19.74
CA HIS A 174 -0.18 11.55 20.31
C HIS A 174 1.25 11.33 20.83
N HIS A 175 1.95 12.38 21.29
CA HIS A 175 3.34 12.27 21.79
C HIS A 175 4.19 11.40 20.84
N CYS A 176 4.17 11.76 19.55
CA CYS A 176 4.72 10.91 18.50
C CYS A 176 6.26 10.90 18.55
N PRO A 177 6.89 9.71 18.70
CA PRO A 177 8.36 9.61 18.78
C PRO A 177 9.07 10.00 17.48
N PHE A 178 8.34 10.13 16.38
CA PHE A 178 8.88 10.58 15.09
C PHE A 178 8.93 12.10 14.96
N LEU A 179 8.28 12.83 15.88
CA LEU A 179 8.29 14.29 15.90
C LEU A 179 9.33 14.82 16.92
N TYR A 180 9.74 16.06 16.72
CA TYR A 180 10.72 16.72 17.58
C TYR A 180 10.28 16.70 19.05
N GLY A 181 11.20 16.36 19.94
CA GLY A 181 10.94 16.28 21.38
C GLY A 181 9.92 15.21 21.80
N GLY A 182 9.61 14.23 20.93
CA GLY A 182 8.59 13.22 21.22
C GLY A 182 7.15 13.72 21.04
N GLY A 183 6.98 14.86 20.39
CA GLY A 183 5.66 15.45 20.15
C GLY A 183 4.93 15.91 21.40
N ASN A 184 3.61 16.06 21.31
CA ASN A 184 2.73 16.43 22.45
C ASN A 184 1.30 15.87 22.24
N LYS A 185 0.40 16.11 23.20
CA LYS A 185 -0.98 15.61 23.17
C LYS A 185 -1.81 16.10 21.95
N LYS A 186 -1.46 17.25 21.37
CA LYS A 186 -2.14 17.85 20.20
C LYS A 186 -1.24 17.93 18.97
N ASP A 187 -0.22 17.10 18.89
CA ASP A 187 0.74 17.11 17.80
C ASP A 187 0.15 16.72 16.44
N LEU A 188 1.00 16.70 15.42
CA LEU A 188 0.57 16.38 14.05
C LEU A 188 -0.01 14.97 13.95
N SER A 189 0.52 14.00 14.71
CA SER A 189 0.02 12.63 14.69
C SER A 189 -1.40 12.53 15.26
N ALA A 190 -1.68 13.23 16.36
CA ALA A 190 -3.00 13.28 16.96
C ALA A 190 -4.04 13.91 16.02
N ARG A 191 -3.66 15.00 15.35
CA ARG A 191 -4.56 15.68 14.41
C ARG A 191 -4.90 14.81 13.20
N ILE A 192 -3.91 14.13 12.63
CA ILE A 192 -4.13 13.26 11.45
C ILE A 192 -4.88 12.00 11.86
N PHE A 193 -4.57 11.41 13.02
CA PHE A 193 -5.29 10.26 13.56
C PHE A 193 -6.79 10.52 13.67
N ARG A 194 -7.18 11.65 14.29
CA ARG A 194 -8.59 12.04 14.42
C ARG A 194 -9.26 12.24 13.06
N LYS A 195 -8.55 12.89 12.11
CA LYS A 195 -9.06 13.04 10.74
C LYS A 195 -9.31 11.69 10.06
N LYS A 196 -8.37 10.74 10.18
CA LYS A 196 -8.56 9.39 9.65
C LYS A 196 -9.70 8.66 10.33
N LYS A 197 -9.83 8.79 11.66
CA LYS A 197 -10.91 8.17 12.42
C LYS A 197 -12.30 8.62 11.93
N GLU A 198 -12.49 9.90 11.69
CA GLU A 198 -13.75 10.40 11.11
C GLU A 198 -13.91 9.96 9.66
N LEU A 199 -12.85 10.03 8.88
CA LEU A 199 -12.86 9.64 7.48
C LEU A 199 -13.26 8.19 7.25
N TYR A 200 -12.73 7.25 8.03
CA TYR A 200 -12.99 5.83 7.86
C TYR A 200 -14.41 5.41 8.26
N LYS A 201 -15.15 6.26 8.99
CA LYS A 201 -16.58 6.05 9.26
C LYS A 201 -17.46 6.19 8.02
N ALA A 202 -16.97 6.86 6.97
CA ALA A 202 -17.77 7.18 5.79
C ALA A 202 -18.18 5.96 4.96
N ALA A 203 -17.38 4.90 4.97
CA ALA A 203 -17.68 3.68 4.21
C ALA A 203 -16.94 2.46 4.80
N PRO A 204 -17.48 1.25 4.65
CA PRO A 204 -16.75 0.03 4.96
C PRO A 204 -15.54 -0.12 4.02
N ILE A 205 -14.39 -0.42 4.60
CA ILE A 205 -13.15 -0.69 3.87
C ILE A 205 -12.72 -2.11 4.19
N THR A 206 -12.32 -2.86 3.17
CA THR A 206 -11.65 -4.15 3.36
C THR A 206 -10.15 -3.92 3.31
N PHE A 207 -9.48 -4.04 4.46
CA PHE A 207 -8.03 -3.96 4.55
C PHE A 207 -7.41 -5.34 4.32
N VAL A 208 -6.46 -5.41 3.41
CA VAL A 208 -5.68 -6.60 3.12
C VAL A 208 -4.24 -6.35 3.54
N THR A 209 -3.68 -7.20 4.36
CA THR A 209 -2.28 -7.10 4.79
C THR A 209 -1.43 -8.15 4.08
N CYS A 210 -0.17 -7.82 3.79
CA CYS A 210 0.74 -8.72 3.07
C CYS A 210 1.41 -9.79 3.95
N SER A 211 1.12 -9.78 5.27
CA SER A 211 1.63 -10.76 6.24
C SER A 211 0.74 -10.82 7.48
N HIS A 212 0.77 -11.96 8.18
CA HIS A 212 0.07 -12.14 9.45
C HIS A 212 0.55 -11.15 10.53
N TRP A 213 1.86 -10.87 10.57
CA TRP A 213 2.39 -9.84 11.48
C TRP A 213 1.69 -8.48 11.29
N LEU A 214 1.54 -8.04 10.04
CA LEU A 214 0.88 -6.77 9.75
C LEU A 214 -0.64 -6.86 10.02
N GLU A 215 -1.25 -8.01 9.82
CA GLU A 215 -2.67 -8.25 10.17
C GLU A 215 -2.91 -8.08 11.67
N GLU A 216 -2.09 -8.69 12.52
CA GLU A 216 -2.16 -8.53 13.97
C GLU A 216 -2.02 -7.07 14.39
N LYS A 217 -1.01 -6.37 13.84
CA LYS A 217 -0.80 -4.94 14.09
C LYS A 217 -1.98 -4.09 13.60
N ALA A 218 -2.54 -4.41 12.44
CA ALA A 218 -3.69 -3.70 11.88
C ALA A 218 -4.96 -3.93 12.72
N LYS A 219 -5.24 -5.17 13.12
CA LYS A 219 -6.39 -5.53 13.98
C LYS A 219 -6.33 -4.89 15.36
N SER A 220 -5.12 -4.68 15.90
CA SER A 220 -4.94 -3.98 17.17
C SER A 220 -5.08 -2.46 17.05
N GLY A 221 -5.11 -1.91 15.83
CA GLY A 221 -5.17 -0.47 15.58
C GLY A 221 -6.59 0.10 15.70
N ALA A 222 -6.78 1.13 16.55
CA ALA A 222 -8.09 1.73 16.80
C ALA A 222 -8.74 2.38 15.56
N LEU A 223 -7.96 2.75 14.54
CA LEU A 223 -8.52 3.30 13.28
C LEU A 223 -9.26 2.25 12.45
N LEU A 224 -8.88 0.98 12.57
CA LEU A 224 -9.44 -0.09 11.74
C LEU A 224 -10.54 -0.89 12.44
N THR A 225 -10.89 -0.51 13.66
CA THR A 225 -12.00 -1.12 14.41
C THR A 225 -13.31 -0.99 13.61
N GLY A 226 -14.01 -2.11 13.43
CA GLY A 226 -15.26 -2.18 12.65
C GLY A 226 -15.06 -2.39 11.15
N HIS A 227 -13.81 -2.42 10.66
CA HIS A 227 -13.49 -2.78 9.29
C HIS A 227 -13.04 -4.24 9.16
N THR A 228 -13.18 -4.81 7.98
CA THR A 228 -12.63 -6.13 7.68
C THR A 228 -11.11 -6.03 7.51
N VAL A 229 -10.36 -6.84 8.27
CA VAL A 229 -8.89 -6.95 8.13
C VAL A 229 -8.54 -8.41 7.93
N THR A 230 -7.84 -8.71 6.83
CA THR A 230 -7.41 -10.07 6.48
C THR A 230 -6.00 -10.06 5.89
N SER A 231 -5.28 -11.18 6.01
CA SER A 231 -3.96 -11.34 5.41
C SER A 231 -4.06 -12.12 4.10
N ILE A 232 -3.53 -11.53 3.04
CA ILE A 232 -3.32 -12.18 1.73
C ILE A 232 -1.89 -11.85 1.29
N PRO A 233 -1.00 -12.84 1.14
CA PRO A 233 0.36 -12.60 0.67
C PRO A 233 0.41 -11.90 -0.67
N ASN A 234 1.46 -11.09 -0.89
CA ASN A 234 1.67 -10.44 -2.17
C ASN A 234 1.79 -11.49 -3.30
N PRO A 235 1.16 -11.27 -4.46
CA PRO A 235 1.21 -12.22 -5.56
C PRO A 235 2.63 -12.35 -6.14
N ILE A 236 2.95 -13.56 -6.57
CA ILE A 236 4.21 -13.89 -7.25
C ILE A 236 3.92 -14.74 -8.48
N ASN A 237 4.65 -14.52 -9.55
CA ASN A 237 4.57 -15.35 -10.75
C ASN A 237 5.29 -16.69 -10.53
N THR A 238 4.54 -17.74 -10.23
CA THR A 238 5.08 -19.08 -9.93
C THR A 238 5.67 -19.79 -11.15
N ASN A 239 5.37 -19.37 -12.37
CA ASN A 239 6.03 -19.88 -13.58
C ASN A 239 7.47 -19.37 -13.69
N LEU A 240 7.72 -18.14 -13.22
CA LEU A 240 9.03 -17.52 -13.20
C LEU A 240 9.82 -17.89 -11.93
N PHE A 241 9.20 -17.73 -10.77
CA PHE A 241 9.78 -17.98 -9.45
C PHE A 241 9.43 -19.40 -8.98
N ARG A 242 10.17 -20.38 -9.44
CA ARG A 242 10.01 -21.80 -9.10
C ARG A 242 11.34 -22.43 -8.78
N PRO A 243 11.39 -23.53 -8.02
CA PRO A 243 12.59 -24.28 -7.79
C PRO A 243 13.28 -24.67 -9.10
N ARG A 244 14.58 -24.51 -9.17
CA ARG A 244 15.43 -24.87 -10.31
C ARG A 244 16.48 -25.89 -9.86
N ASN A 245 17.16 -26.53 -10.82
CA ASN A 245 18.29 -27.39 -10.51
C ASN A 245 19.37 -26.57 -9.80
N LYS A 246 19.81 -27.05 -8.64
CA LYS A 246 20.78 -26.35 -7.78
C LYS A 246 22.16 -26.24 -8.43
N GLN A 247 22.64 -27.32 -9.05
CA GLN A 247 23.95 -27.36 -9.69
C GLN A 247 23.99 -26.43 -10.90
N GLU A 248 22.95 -26.48 -11.76
CA GLU A 248 22.83 -25.59 -12.92
C GLU A 248 22.80 -24.12 -12.50
N ALA A 249 22.01 -23.78 -11.45
CA ALA A 249 21.94 -22.43 -10.93
C ALA A 249 23.27 -21.94 -10.38
N ARG A 250 23.99 -22.79 -9.62
CA ARG A 250 25.33 -22.47 -9.09
C ARG A 250 26.35 -22.27 -10.20
N THR A 251 26.31 -23.10 -11.20
CA THR A 251 27.19 -22.96 -12.40
C THR A 251 26.89 -21.67 -13.14
N HIS A 252 25.58 -21.37 -13.38
CA HIS A 252 25.16 -20.17 -14.08
C HIS A 252 25.61 -18.88 -13.37
N PHE A 253 25.51 -18.85 -12.05
CA PHE A 253 25.91 -17.68 -11.24
C PHE A 253 27.39 -17.75 -10.78
N ARG A 254 28.19 -18.73 -11.25
CA ARG A 254 29.60 -18.93 -10.86
C ARG A 254 29.80 -19.01 -9.35
N LEU A 255 28.88 -19.71 -8.68
CA LEU A 255 28.93 -19.93 -7.23
C LEU A 255 29.60 -21.27 -6.89
N PRO A 256 30.16 -21.42 -5.68
CA PRO A 256 30.69 -22.69 -5.20
C PRO A 256 29.65 -23.80 -5.30
N GLN A 257 30.03 -24.97 -5.81
CA GLN A 257 29.10 -26.10 -5.98
C GLN A 257 28.72 -26.72 -4.64
N GLU A 258 29.59 -26.66 -3.66
CA GLU A 258 29.38 -27.16 -2.31
C GLU A 258 29.21 -26.02 -1.30
N GLY A 259 28.76 -26.37 -0.09
CA GLY A 259 28.57 -25.45 1.01
C GLY A 259 27.19 -24.77 1.04
N LYS A 260 26.95 -24.03 2.14
CA LYS A 260 25.75 -23.20 2.33
C LYS A 260 26.00 -21.82 1.74
N LEU A 261 25.01 -21.30 1.03
CA LEU A 261 25.03 -19.95 0.48
C LEU A 261 23.93 -19.13 1.17
N LEU A 262 24.32 -17.99 1.73
CA LEU A 262 23.40 -17.03 2.32
C LEU A 262 23.32 -15.81 1.39
N LEU A 263 22.12 -15.45 0.96
CA LEU A 263 21.87 -14.27 0.14
C LEU A 263 21.13 -13.23 0.97
N PHE A 264 21.74 -12.06 1.12
CA PHE A 264 21.08 -10.88 1.68
C PHE A 264 20.90 -9.82 0.61
N GLY A 265 19.71 -9.23 0.55
CA GLY A 265 19.40 -8.16 -0.40
C GLY A 265 18.55 -7.06 0.21
N SER A 266 18.95 -5.81 0.03
CA SER A 266 18.20 -4.64 0.46
C SER A 266 18.55 -3.43 -0.41
N VAL A 267 17.56 -2.56 -0.69
CA VAL A 267 17.81 -1.28 -1.39
C VAL A 267 18.77 -0.39 -0.60
N LYS A 268 18.66 -0.40 0.73
CA LYS A 268 19.56 0.32 1.63
C LYS A 268 20.04 -0.62 2.72
N ILE A 269 21.26 -1.11 2.59
CA ILE A 269 21.86 -2.10 3.49
C ILE A 269 22.00 -1.58 4.93
N THR A 270 22.20 -0.27 5.09
CA THR A 270 22.32 0.40 6.40
C THR A 270 20.96 0.65 7.09
N ASP A 271 19.84 0.23 6.52
CA ASP A 271 18.55 0.31 7.18
C ASP A 271 18.44 -0.81 8.21
N LYS A 272 18.53 -0.46 9.50
CA LYS A 272 18.46 -1.40 10.64
C LYS A 272 17.23 -2.32 10.59
N ARG A 273 16.12 -1.88 10.00
CA ARG A 273 14.92 -2.71 9.82
C ARG A 273 15.14 -3.90 8.89
N LYS A 274 16.22 -3.90 8.12
CA LYS A 274 16.56 -4.99 7.19
C LYS A 274 17.40 -6.09 7.82
N GLY A 275 17.91 -5.86 9.04
CA GLY A 275 18.52 -6.89 9.87
C GLY A 275 19.90 -7.40 9.38
N ILE A 276 20.66 -6.59 8.63
CA ILE A 276 22.01 -6.99 8.20
C ILE A 276 22.92 -7.25 9.41
N ASP A 277 22.75 -6.48 10.47
CA ASP A 277 23.56 -6.61 11.69
C ASP A 277 23.39 -8.02 12.29
N TYR A 278 22.15 -8.53 12.38
CA TYR A 278 21.86 -9.89 12.86
C TYR A 278 22.49 -10.98 11.97
N LEU A 279 22.56 -10.75 10.66
CA LEU A 279 23.17 -11.70 9.75
C LEU A 279 24.69 -11.75 9.90
N ILE A 280 25.34 -10.61 10.23
CA ILE A 280 26.79 -10.54 10.44
C ILE A 280 27.16 -11.16 11.77
N GLU A 281 26.32 -11.05 12.79
CA GLU A 281 26.56 -11.59 14.13
C GLU A 281 26.27 -13.10 14.23
N SER A 282 25.55 -13.70 13.27
CA SER A 282 25.18 -15.13 13.26
C SER A 282 26.23 -15.99 12.57
#